data_05ae66d984ed331173d1d906192fbac9
#
_entry.id   05ae66d984ed331173d1d906192fbac9
#
_cell.length_a   1.000
_cell.length_b   1.000
_cell.length_c   1.000
_cell.angle_alpha   90.00
_cell.angle_beta   90.00
_cell.angle_gamma   90.00
#
_symmetry.space_group_name_H-M   'P 1'
#
loop_
_entity.id
_entity.type
_entity.pdbx_description
1 polymer ?
#
loop_
_entity_poly.entity_id
_entity_poly.type
_entity_poly.pdbx_seq_one_letter_code
_entity_poly.pdbx_strand_id
1 'polypeptide(L)'
;MQKYLIVLLLSISYPSFSQDYKYAKHIVDTLTSSIFWGRGYTNNGMRKAATFLSTQLQFFGLQPMNKNSFFQTFSFPVNTFPGKMEVLINGNQLEPGRDFIVSPNSRGVKSKATLVQEDSTHYINSDKHITVSVKEKLTWSVAHRVTDFTNIEVDKKAISKKPVNVQVNIENRFIENFEATNVCAMVKGTVKPDSFILFTAHYDHLGGMGKRTYFPGANDNASGISLLLSLAKYYAANPQPYSIAFICFAGEEAGLTGSKYFTENPLVPLNQIRFLINVDLVGTGDEGITVVNATEFPKEFTLLKTINDEGKYLVKINARGKAANSDHYWFTEKGVPSFFIYTLGGIKAYHDVFDKAETLPLNEYNDLFTLIVKFNESLMK
;
A
#
# COMPACT_ATOMS: atom_id res chain seq x y z
N MET A 1 57.89 -43.47 -4.53
CA MET A 1 57.36 -42.25 -3.88
C MET A 1 56.17 -41.76 -4.66
N GLN A 2 54.97 -42.05 -4.20
CA GLN A 2 53.71 -41.71 -4.83
C GLN A 2 53.25 -40.37 -4.28
N LYS A 3 53.17 -39.30 -5.12
CA LYS A 3 52.72 -37.97 -4.72
C LYS A 3 51.19 -37.95 -4.79
N TYR A 4 50.53 -37.82 -3.66
CA TYR A 4 49.10 -37.57 -3.57
C TYR A 4 48.82 -36.09 -3.84
N LEU A 5 48.05 -35.76 -4.88
CA LEU A 5 47.55 -34.43 -5.17
C LEU A 5 46.23 -34.24 -4.40
N ILE A 6 46.26 -33.45 -3.33
CA ILE A 6 45.06 -33.07 -2.59
C ILE A 6 44.39 -31.93 -3.37
N VAL A 7 43.29 -32.22 -4.06
CA VAL A 7 42.41 -31.22 -4.69
C VAL A 7 41.48 -30.68 -3.59
N LEU A 8 41.74 -29.45 -3.13
CA LEU A 8 40.86 -28.75 -2.23
C LEU A 8 39.66 -28.24 -3.03
N LEU A 9 38.50 -28.94 -2.96
CA LEU A 9 37.22 -28.46 -3.49
C LEU A 9 36.72 -27.31 -2.60
N LEU A 10 36.99 -26.08 -3.01
CA LEU A 10 36.33 -24.90 -2.48
C LEU A 10 34.85 -24.98 -2.90
N SER A 11 33.99 -25.42 -2.00
CA SER A 11 32.53 -25.28 -2.15
C SER A 11 32.21 -23.81 -2.05
N ILE A 12 32.00 -23.16 -3.20
CA ILE A 12 31.38 -21.86 -3.29
C ILE A 12 29.92 -22.07 -2.91
N SER A 13 29.60 -21.85 -1.64
CA SER A 13 28.19 -21.75 -1.21
C SER A 13 27.64 -20.47 -1.82
N TYR A 14 26.92 -20.60 -2.91
CA TYR A 14 26.02 -19.54 -3.37
C TYR A 14 25.00 -19.33 -2.25
N PRO A 15 24.83 -18.11 -1.74
CA PRO A 15 23.76 -17.85 -0.79
C PRO A 15 22.45 -18.25 -1.47
N SER A 16 21.80 -19.27 -0.94
CA SER A 16 20.47 -19.66 -1.35
C SER A 16 19.57 -18.46 -1.17
N PHE A 17 19.01 -17.92 -2.25
CA PHE A 17 18.01 -16.85 -2.25
C PHE A 17 16.63 -17.34 -1.73
N SER A 18 16.58 -18.38 -0.91
CA SER A 18 15.43 -18.72 -0.10
C SER A 18 15.20 -17.56 0.88
N GLN A 19 14.80 -16.44 0.35
CA GLN A 19 14.45 -15.29 1.16
C GLN A 19 13.25 -15.66 2.02
N ASP A 20 13.33 -15.21 3.16
CA ASP A 20 12.61 -15.48 4.35
C ASP A 20 11.10 -15.21 4.14
N TYR A 21 10.39 -16.11 3.42
CA TYR A 21 8.93 -16.11 3.32
C TYR A 21 8.29 -15.94 4.71
N LYS A 22 8.95 -16.49 5.75
CA LYS A 22 8.52 -16.32 7.13
C LYS A 22 8.64 -14.86 7.57
N TYR A 23 9.70 -14.17 7.14
CA TYR A 23 9.86 -12.76 7.44
C TYR A 23 8.78 -11.94 6.71
N ALA A 24 8.57 -12.20 5.43
CA ALA A 24 7.54 -11.54 4.64
C ALA A 24 6.15 -11.68 5.28
N LYS A 25 5.77 -12.92 5.60
CA LYS A 25 4.51 -13.21 6.29
C LYS A 25 4.44 -12.52 7.65
N HIS A 26 5.50 -12.54 8.43
CA HIS A 26 5.56 -11.86 9.73
C HIS A 26 5.33 -10.35 9.61
N ILE A 27 5.88 -9.69 8.58
CA ILE A 27 5.64 -8.26 8.34
C ILE A 27 4.17 -8.00 7.99
N VAL A 28 3.58 -8.81 7.09
CA VAL A 28 2.16 -8.68 6.76
C VAL A 28 1.28 -8.90 8.00
N ASP A 29 1.49 -9.99 8.76
CA ASP A 29 0.75 -10.29 9.99
C ASP A 29 0.86 -9.14 11.01
N THR A 30 2.06 -8.56 11.15
CA THR A 30 2.32 -7.45 12.06
C THR A 30 1.57 -6.20 11.65
N LEU A 31 1.74 -5.73 10.40
CA LEU A 31 1.15 -4.49 9.91
C LEU A 31 -0.38 -4.53 9.82
N THR A 32 -0.97 -5.71 9.65
CA THR A 32 -2.42 -5.90 9.61
C THR A 32 -3.06 -6.13 10.98
N SER A 33 -2.26 -6.23 12.04
CA SER A 33 -2.77 -6.44 13.39
C SER A 33 -3.55 -5.23 13.92
N SER A 34 -4.40 -5.46 14.91
CA SER A 34 -5.20 -4.41 15.57
C SER A 34 -4.35 -3.30 16.22
N ILE A 35 -3.08 -3.57 16.54
CA ILE A 35 -2.14 -2.58 17.08
C ILE A 35 -1.95 -1.42 16.11
N PHE A 36 -1.85 -1.72 14.82
CA PHE A 36 -1.63 -0.73 13.76
C PHE A 36 -2.94 -0.12 13.23
N TRP A 37 -4.07 -0.63 13.65
CA TRP A 37 -5.39 -0.07 13.38
C TRP A 37 -5.61 0.32 11.91
N GLY A 38 -5.30 -0.59 11.00
CA GLY A 38 -5.38 -0.36 9.56
C GLY A 38 -4.45 0.75 9.06
N ARG A 39 -3.37 1.02 9.78
CA ARG A 39 -2.31 2.00 9.41
C ARG A 39 -2.83 3.37 8.98
N GLY A 40 -4.00 3.77 9.49
CA GLY A 40 -4.68 5.00 9.08
C GLY A 40 -4.69 6.08 10.16
N TYR A 41 -5.73 6.88 10.11
CA TYR A 41 -5.81 8.25 10.65
C TYR A 41 -6.29 8.30 12.11
N THR A 42 -6.72 7.18 12.67
CA THR A 42 -7.20 7.08 14.06
C THR A 42 -6.33 6.13 14.87
N ASN A 43 -6.41 6.19 16.19
CA ASN A 43 -5.63 5.35 17.13
C ASN A 43 -4.11 5.37 16.90
N ASN A 44 -3.59 6.43 16.26
CA ASN A 44 -2.18 6.58 15.88
C ASN A 44 -1.69 5.44 14.94
N GLY A 45 -2.57 4.83 14.15
CA GLY A 45 -2.24 3.67 13.32
C GLY A 45 -1.08 3.95 12.37
N MET A 46 -1.16 5.03 11.59
CA MET A 46 -0.12 5.45 10.65
C MET A 46 1.21 5.75 11.36
N ARG A 47 1.20 6.49 12.48
CA ARG A 47 2.43 6.82 13.23
C ARG A 47 3.11 5.57 13.81
N LYS A 48 2.33 4.62 14.33
CA LYS A 48 2.87 3.33 14.81
C LYS A 48 3.56 2.57 13.68
N ALA A 49 2.94 2.53 12.49
CA ALA A 49 3.52 1.89 11.32
C ALA A 49 4.83 2.59 10.90
N ALA A 50 4.86 3.93 10.80
CA ALA A 50 6.07 4.68 10.49
C ALA A 50 7.22 4.38 11.46
N THR A 51 6.92 4.34 12.77
CA THR A 51 7.92 4.01 13.81
C THR A 51 8.43 2.57 13.65
N PHE A 52 7.54 1.62 13.41
CA PHE A 52 7.93 0.24 13.15
C PHE A 52 8.85 0.13 11.93
N LEU A 53 8.49 0.75 10.81
CA LEU A 53 9.27 0.73 9.57
C LEU A 53 10.65 1.37 9.74
N SER A 54 10.73 2.53 10.38
CA SER A 54 12.02 3.17 10.65
C SER A 54 12.93 2.30 11.52
N THR A 55 12.37 1.60 12.51
CA THR A 55 13.09 0.64 13.35
C THR A 55 13.62 -0.55 12.55
N GLN A 56 12.82 -1.11 11.61
CA GLN A 56 13.27 -2.20 10.75
C GLN A 56 14.43 -1.75 9.84
N LEU A 57 14.30 -0.60 9.18
CA LEU A 57 15.34 -0.06 8.30
C LEU A 57 16.63 0.26 9.06
N GLN A 58 16.51 0.83 10.25
CA GLN A 58 17.66 1.06 11.15
C GLN A 58 18.31 -0.26 11.60
N PHE A 59 17.52 -1.26 11.95
CA PHE A 59 18.02 -2.59 12.33
C PHE A 59 18.81 -3.27 11.22
N PHE A 60 18.44 -3.07 9.96
CA PHE A 60 19.21 -3.55 8.80
C PHE A 60 20.48 -2.73 8.54
N GLY A 61 20.71 -1.62 9.25
CA GLY A 61 21.89 -0.77 9.09
C GLY A 61 21.77 0.27 7.95
N LEU A 62 20.57 0.54 7.44
CA LEU A 62 20.36 1.59 6.45
C LEU A 62 20.60 2.97 7.07
N GLN A 63 21.00 3.91 6.22
CA GLN A 63 21.19 5.31 6.59
C GLN A 63 19.89 6.10 6.36
N PRO A 64 19.55 7.06 7.24
CA PRO A 64 18.45 7.98 7.01
C PRO A 64 18.73 8.89 5.82
N MET A 65 17.71 9.24 5.02
CA MET A 65 17.85 10.18 3.91
C MET A 65 17.69 11.64 4.32
N ASN A 66 16.97 11.92 5.41
CA ASN A 66 16.75 13.28 5.91
C ASN A 66 17.74 13.59 7.04
N LYS A 67 18.99 13.93 6.70
CA LYS A 67 20.07 14.19 7.66
C LYS A 67 20.21 13.02 8.65
N ASN A 68 19.75 13.19 9.89
CA ASN A 68 19.80 12.18 10.95
C ASN A 68 18.43 11.54 11.23
N SER A 69 17.43 11.78 10.38
CA SER A 69 16.06 11.28 10.54
C SER A 69 15.63 10.41 9.37
N PHE A 70 14.98 9.31 9.68
CA PHE A 70 14.26 8.50 8.67
C PHE A 70 12.97 9.16 8.21
N PHE A 71 12.52 10.24 8.85
CA PHE A 71 11.19 10.81 8.68
C PHE A 71 11.22 12.08 7.82
N GLN A 72 10.29 12.14 6.88
CA GLN A 72 9.93 13.34 6.13
C GLN A 72 8.46 13.65 6.40
N THR A 73 8.20 14.61 7.28
CA THR A 73 6.86 14.94 7.78
C THR A 73 6.17 15.97 6.91
N PHE A 74 4.87 15.80 6.71
CA PHE A 74 3.97 16.70 5.99
C PHE A 74 2.57 16.64 6.60
N SER A 75 1.62 17.46 6.12
CA SER A 75 0.26 17.44 6.63
C SER A 75 -0.78 17.63 5.53
N PHE A 76 -1.98 17.12 5.77
CA PHE A 76 -3.15 17.27 4.90
C PHE A 76 -4.45 17.13 5.71
N PRO A 77 -5.58 17.64 5.21
CA PRO A 77 -6.85 17.47 5.87
C PRO A 77 -7.40 16.06 5.67
N VAL A 78 -8.10 15.51 6.68
CA VAL A 78 -8.76 14.21 6.57
C VAL A 78 -10.01 14.15 7.44
N ASN A 79 -11.08 13.56 6.90
CA ASN A 79 -12.26 13.20 7.69
C ASN A 79 -12.10 11.79 8.26
N THR A 80 -12.41 11.62 9.53
CA THR A 80 -12.25 10.35 10.26
C THR A 80 -13.50 10.00 11.05
N PHE A 81 -13.64 8.72 11.41
CA PHE A 81 -14.78 8.23 12.19
C PHE A 81 -14.32 7.48 13.45
N PRO A 82 -13.80 8.19 14.48
CA PRO A 82 -13.24 7.57 15.68
C PRO A 82 -14.30 7.18 16.73
N GLY A 83 -15.53 7.66 16.55
CA GLY A 83 -16.57 7.60 17.56
C GLY A 83 -17.60 6.49 17.35
N LYS A 84 -18.87 6.82 17.56
CA LYS A 84 -19.98 5.89 17.34
C LYS A 84 -20.18 5.62 15.86
N MET A 85 -20.61 4.38 15.58
CA MET A 85 -20.89 3.90 14.24
C MET A 85 -22.03 2.90 14.31
N GLU A 86 -23.25 3.43 14.51
CA GLU A 86 -24.46 2.66 14.70
C GLU A 86 -25.45 2.97 13.57
N VAL A 87 -25.85 1.94 12.85
CA VAL A 87 -26.84 2.02 11.77
C VAL A 87 -27.85 0.89 11.93
N LEU A 88 -29.14 1.25 11.94
CA LEU A 88 -30.24 0.30 11.87
C LEU A 88 -31.06 0.60 10.61
N ILE A 89 -31.33 -0.43 9.83
CA ILE A 89 -32.27 -0.36 8.67
C ILE A 89 -33.50 -1.21 9.00
N ASN A 90 -34.67 -0.60 8.92
CA ASN A 90 -35.95 -1.25 9.26
C ASN A 90 -35.93 -1.93 10.64
N GLY A 91 -35.21 -1.35 11.61
CA GLY A 91 -35.06 -1.88 12.97
C GLY A 91 -33.94 -2.92 13.15
N ASN A 92 -33.33 -3.42 12.09
CA ASN A 92 -32.22 -4.38 12.15
C ASN A 92 -30.89 -3.63 12.24
N GLN A 93 -30.08 -3.98 13.25
CA GLN A 93 -28.74 -3.42 13.41
C GLN A 93 -27.77 -4.01 12.40
N LEU A 94 -26.96 -3.14 11.79
CA LEU A 94 -25.91 -3.50 10.83
C LEU A 94 -24.52 -3.41 11.46
N GLU A 95 -23.58 -4.23 10.99
CA GLU A 95 -22.19 -4.25 11.43
C GLU A 95 -21.31 -3.35 10.53
N PRO A 96 -20.58 -2.36 11.09
CA PRO A 96 -19.75 -1.45 10.30
C PRO A 96 -18.59 -2.19 9.63
N GLY A 97 -18.30 -1.82 8.37
CA GLY A 97 -17.28 -2.40 7.52
C GLY A 97 -17.70 -3.70 6.83
N ARG A 98 -18.65 -4.44 7.41
CA ARG A 98 -19.14 -5.69 6.86
C ARG A 98 -20.49 -5.54 6.17
N ASP A 99 -21.47 -4.99 6.90
CA ASP A 99 -22.85 -4.83 6.42
C ASP A 99 -23.09 -3.44 5.84
N PHE A 100 -22.32 -2.46 6.30
CA PHE A 100 -22.37 -1.09 5.79
C PHE A 100 -21.02 -0.38 5.93
N ILE A 101 -20.83 0.64 5.11
CA ILE A 101 -19.83 1.68 5.28
C ILE A 101 -20.48 3.05 5.25
N VAL A 102 -19.77 4.04 5.78
CA VAL A 102 -20.14 5.46 5.66
C VAL A 102 -19.18 6.09 4.68
N SER A 103 -19.69 6.74 3.64
CA SER A 103 -18.82 7.40 2.66
C SER A 103 -17.85 8.36 3.38
N PRO A 104 -16.57 8.37 3.01
CA PRO A 104 -15.52 9.02 3.82
C PRO A 104 -15.69 10.54 3.96
N ASN A 105 -16.43 11.18 3.05
CA ASN A 105 -16.75 12.61 3.12
C ASN A 105 -18.03 12.94 3.90
N SER A 106 -18.67 11.96 4.53
CA SER A 106 -19.89 12.17 5.30
C SER A 106 -19.65 12.95 6.58
N ARG A 107 -20.62 13.81 6.95
CA ARG A 107 -20.69 14.34 8.32
C ARG A 107 -21.25 13.31 9.29
N GLY A 108 -21.02 13.50 10.57
CA GLY A 108 -21.68 12.78 11.65
C GLY A 108 -23.14 13.19 11.78
N VAL A 109 -23.99 12.24 12.19
CA VAL A 109 -25.41 12.48 12.43
C VAL A 109 -25.97 11.53 13.50
N LYS A 110 -26.87 12.03 14.33
CA LYS A 110 -27.70 11.21 15.24
C LYS A 110 -29.16 11.49 14.92
N SER A 111 -29.84 10.55 14.28
CA SER A 111 -31.23 10.76 13.81
C SER A 111 -31.98 9.45 13.59
N LYS A 112 -33.32 9.60 13.49
CA LYS A 112 -34.23 8.59 12.93
C LYS A 112 -34.99 9.23 11.77
N ALA A 113 -35.14 8.53 10.67
CA ALA A 113 -35.80 9.07 9.47
C ALA A 113 -36.52 7.97 8.70
N THR A 114 -37.60 8.37 8.03
CA THR A 114 -38.20 7.57 6.96
C THR A 114 -37.55 7.98 5.65
N LEU A 115 -37.18 6.99 4.86
CA LEU A 115 -36.48 7.18 3.58
C LEU A 115 -37.49 7.22 2.42
N VAL A 116 -37.26 8.07 1.47
CA VAL A 116 -37.94 8.09 0.17
C VAL A 116 -37.04 7.39 -0.84
N GLN A 117 -37.58 6.48 -1.60
CA GLN A 117 -36.87 5.80 -2.67
C GLN A 117 -36.72 6.73 -3.88
N GLU A 118 -35.51 7.02 -4.33
CA GLU A 118 -35.22 7.80 -5.53
C GLU A 118 -35.10 6.90 -6.77
N ASP A 119 -34.41 5.75 -6.63
CA ASP A 119 -34.28 4.74 -7.68
C ASP A 119 -34.21 3.33 -7.08
N SER A 120 -33.79 2.33 -7.87
CA SER A 120 -33.75 0.92 -7.44
C SER A 120 -32.80 0.65 -6.27
N THR A 121 -31.80 1.50 -6.06
CA THR A 121 -30.71 1.31 -5.08
C THR A 121 -30.50 2.50 -4.15
N HIS A 122 -31.07 3.66 -4.45
CA HIS A 122 -30.88 4.90 -3.69
C HIS A 122 -32.13 5.33 -2.94
N TYR A 123 -31.92 5.71 -1.68
CA TYR A 123 -32.95 6.14 -0.73
C TYR A 123 -32.45 7.38 0.00
N ILE A 124 -33.32 8.36 0.24
CA ILE A 124 -32.97 9.66 0.82
C ILE A 124 -33.97 10.11 1.87
N ASN A 125 -33.48 10.83 2.85
CA ASN A 125 -34.25 11.78 3.66
C ASN A 125 -33.54 13.13 3.61
N SER A 126 -34.09 14.07 2.83
CA SER A 126 -33.48 15.38 2.60
C SER A 126 -33.47 16.25 3.86
N ASP A 127 -34.51 16.19 4.71
CA ASP A 127 -34.60 17.01 5.93
C ASP A 127 -33.54 16.64 6.96
N LYS A 128 -33.12 15.37 7.00
CA LYS A 128 -32.08 14.86 7.91
C LYS A 128 -30.72 14.77 7.24
N HIS A 129 -30.63 15.03 5.93
CA HIS A 129 -29.44 14.93 5.11
C HIS A 129 -28.81 13.52 5.20
N ILE A 130 -29.62 12.50 5.04
CA ILE A 130 -29.21 11.09 5.10
C ILE A 130 -29.53 10.45 3.74
N THR A 131 -28.55 9.75 3.17
CA THR A 131 -28.77 8.84 2.04
C THR A 131 -28.39 7.41 2.42
N VAL A 132 -29.06 6.46 1.80
CA VAL A 132 -28.75 5.03 1.89
C VAL A 132 -28.67 4.47 0.48
N SER A 133 -27.52 3.90 0.11
CA SER A 133 -27.30 3.25 -1.18
C SER A 133 -27.06 1.76 -0.95
N VAL A 134 -27.77 0.91 -1.70
CA VAL A 134 -27.58 -0.54 -1.67
C VAL A 134 -26.53 -0.95 -2.69
N LYS A 135 -25.48 -1.64 -2.26
CA LYS A 135 -24.31 -2.02 -3.06
C LYS A 135 -24.11 -3.53 -3.11
N GLU A 136 -23.58 -4.04 -4.20
CA GLU A 136 -23.17 -5.44 -4.33
C GLU A 136 -21.83 -5.73 -3.61
N LYS A 137 -20.96 -4.72 -3.49
CA LYS A 137 -19.69 -4.75 -2.76
C LYS A 137 -19.48 -3.40 -2.07
N LEU A 138 -19.02 -3.45 -0.82
CA LEU A 138 -18.60 -2.27 -0.08
C LEU A 138 -17.11 -2.03 -0.33
N THR A 139 -16.76 -0.80 -0.74
CA THR A 139 -15.37 -0.38 -0.98
C THR A 139 -15.18 0.98 -0.34
N TRP A 140 -14.38 1.05 0.73
CA TRP A 140 -14.17 2.30 1.47
C TRP A 140 -13.00 3.08 0.91
N SER A 141 -12.84 4.34 1.33
CA SER A 141 -11.74 5.22 0.91
C SER A 141 -11.54 6.35 1.94
N VAL A 142 -10.70 7.32 1.60
CA VAL A 142 -10.36 8.48 2.43
C VAL A 142 -10.89 9.76 1.79
N ALA A 143 -11.22 10.78 2.59
CA ALA A 143 -11.67 12.08 2.09
C ALA A 143 -11.02 13.25 2.82
N HIS A 144 -10.71 14.29 2.05
CA HIS A 144 -10.11 15.56 2.51
C HIS A 144 -11.13 16.64 2.91
N ARG A 145 -12.41 16.33 2.87
CA ARG A 145 -13.49 17.28 3.15
C ARG A 145 -14.68 16.58 3.79
N VAL A 146 -15.56 17.37 4.37
CA VAL A 146 -16.85 16.93 4.88
C VAL A 146 -17.95 17.56 4.04
N THR A 147 -18.98 16.80 3.71
CA THR A 147 -20.19 17.25 3.01
C THR A 147 -21.36 17.36 3.96
N ASP A 148 -22.45 17.99 3.52
CA ASP A 148 -23.66 18.19 4.34
C ASP A 148 -24.47 16.92 4.56
N PHE A 149 -24.21 15.87 3.77
CA PHE A 149 -24.94 14.61 3.86
C PHE A 149 -24.12 13.53 4.59
N THR A 150 -24.84 12.65 5.27
CA THR A 150 -24.33 11.36 5.74
C THR A 150 -24.76 10.30 4.74
N ASN A 151 -23.82 9.80 3.96
CA ASN A 151 -24.07 8.81 2.92
C ASN A 151 -23.67 7.42 3.46
N ILE A 152 -24.64 6.51 3.51
CA ILE A 152 -24.48 5.14 4.03
C ILE A 152 -24.60 4.19 2.85
N GLU A 153 -23.59 3.36 2.66
CA GLU A 153 -23.60 2.28 1.68
C GLU A 153 -23.82 0.96 2.41
N VAL A 154 -24.85 0.21 1.99
CA VAL A 154 -25.26 -1.04 2.65
C VAL A 154 -25.06 -2.20 1.69
N ASP A 155 -24.43 -3.28 2.17
CA ASP A 155 -24.33 -4.52 1.40
C ASP A 155 -25.72 -5.09 1.16
N LYS A 156 -26.04 -5.38 -0.08
CA LYS A 156 -27.33 -5.95 -0.49
C LYS A 156 -27.68 -7.23 0.27
N LYS A 157 -26.65 -8.00 0.66
CA LYS A 157 -26.83 -9.26 1.40
C LYS A 157 -27.18 -9.04 2.87
N ALA A 158 -26.90 -7.85 3.41
CA ALA A 158 -27.18 -7.50 4.81
C ALA A 158 -28.65 -7.12 5.05
N ILE A 159 -29.42 -6.89 4.00
CA ILE A 159 -30.81 -6.49 4.10
C ILE A 159 -31.72 -7.41 3.28
N SER A 160 -32.85 -7.84 3.89
CA SER A 160 -33.86 -8.69 3.22
C SER A 160 -35.00 -7.92 2.57
N LYS A 161 -35.16 -6.64 2.93
CA LYS A 161 -36.23 -5.74 2.45
C LYS A 161 -35.65 -4.38 2.09
N LYS A 162 -36.32 -3.67 1.18
CA LYS A 162 -35.95 -2.29 0.83
C LYS A 162 -35.86 -1.41 2.08
N PRO A 163 -34.86 -0.51 2.16
CA PRO A 163 -34.73 0.49 3.21
C PRO A 163 -35.96 1.41 3.25
N VAL A 164 -36.70 1.43 4.36
CA VAL A 164 -37.84 2.33 4.60
C VAL A 164 -37.54 3.24 5.77
N ASN A 165 -37.01 2.67 6.85
CA ASN A 165 -36.66 3.42 8.05
C ASN A 165 -35.17 3.26 8.35
N VAL A 166 -34.51 4.36 8.69
CA VAL A 166 -33.13 4.38 9.13
C VAL A 166 -33.02 5.01 10.51
N GLN A 167 -32.22 4.41 11.39
CA GLN A 167 -31.78 5.03 12.62
C GLN A 167 -30.25 5.02 12.61
N VAL A 168 -29.66 6.19 12.85
CA VAL A 168 -28.21 6.37 12.79
C VAL A 168 -27.67 7.11 14.01
N ASN A 169 -26.46 6.75 14.42
CA ASN A 169 -25.66 7.49 15.37
C ASN A 169 -24.20 7.34 14.94
N ILE A 170 -23.76 8.30 14.11
CA ILE A 170 -22.45 8.32 13.46
C ILE A 170 -21.70 9.56 13.93
N GLU A 171 -20.51 9.36 14.44
CA GLU A 171 -19.63 10.44 14.90
C GLU A 171 -18.41 10.52 14.00
N ASN A 172 -18.25 11.66 13.30
CA ASN A 172 -17.04 11.97 12.55
C ASN A 172 -16.17 12.98 13.29
N ARG A 173 -14.91 13.06 12.87
CA ARG A 173 -13.97 14.10 13.27
C ARG A 173 -13.15 14.52 12.05
N PHE A 174 -13.31 15.77 11.64
CA PHE A 174 -12.46 16.35 10.61
C PHE A 174 -11.18 16.89 11.26
N ILE A 175 -10.04 16.56 10.69
CA ILE A 175 -8.71 17.00 11.13
C ILE A 175 -8.11 17.81 9.99
N GLU A 176 -7.97 19.13 10.17
CA GLU A 176 -7.49 20.04 9.13
C GLU A 176 -6.01 19.81 8.79
N ASN A 177 -5.20 19.49 9.78
CA ASN A 177 -3.75 19.30 9.64
C ASN A 177 -3.37 17.95 10.26
N PHE A 178 -3.73 16.86 9.58
CA PHE A 178 -3.29 15.52 9.98
C PHE A 178 -1.81 15.39 9.62
N GLU A 179 -0.96 15.15 10.62
CA GLU A 179 0.47 14.95 10.42
C GLU A 179 0.74 13.51 9.94
N ALA A 180 1.33 13.38 8.76
CA ALA A 180 1.80 12.15 8.16
C ALA A 180 3.31 12.20 7.91
N THR A 181 3.92 11.03 7.68
CA THR A 181 5.38 10.95 7.61
C THR A 181 5.81 9.88 6.62
N ASN A 182 6.48 10.28 5.54
CA ASN A 182 7.22 9.33 4.70
C ASN A 182 8.41 8.78 5.49
N VAL A 183 8.71 7.48 5.35
CA VAL A 183 9.88 6.86 5.97
C VAL A 183 10.92 6.59 4.88
N CYS A 184 12.08 7.26 4.96
CA CYS A 184 13.07 7.34 3.90
C CYS A 184 14.45 6.88 4.39
N ALA A 185 14.99 5.83 3.74
CA ALA A 185 16.29 5.25 4.07
C ALA A 185 17.08 4.89 2.81
N MET A 186 18.39 4.72 2.95
CA MET A 186 19.23 4.31 1.83
C MET A 186 20.42 3.44 2.24
N VAL A 187 20.90 2.67 1.27
CA VAL A 187 22.24 2.05 1.26
C VAL A 187 23.09 2.85 0.28
N LYS A 188 24.20 3.39 0.75
CA LYS A 188 25.10 4.22 -0.08
C LYS A 188 25.80 3.38 -1.14
N GLY A 189 25.84 3.87 -2.37
CA GLY A 189 26.52 3.24 -3.50
C GLY A 189 28.04 3.22 -3.33
N THR A 190 28.67 2.17 -3.85
CA THR A 190 30.12 1.94 -3.72
C THR A 190 30.94 2.62 -4.81
N VAL A 191 30.34 2.96 -5.97
CA VAL A 191 31.03 3.51 -7.15
C VAL A 191 30.44 4.87 -7.57
N LYS A 192 29.11 4.97 -7.64
CA LYS A 192 28.38 6.19 -8.04
C LYS A 192 27.34 6.54 -6.96
N PRO A 193 27.77 7.00 -5.78
CA PRO A 193 26.88 7.24 -4.64
C PRO A 193 25.83 8.33 -4.89
N ASP A 194 26.05 9.21 -5.88
CA ASP A 194 25.11 10.28 -6.25
C ASP A 194 24.14 9.85 -7.37
N SER A 195 24.13 8.58 -7.77
CA SER A 195 23.14 7.99 -8.68
C SER A 195 22.26 7.04 -7.86
N PHE A 196 20.94 7.19 -7.99
CA PHE A 196 19.98 6.48 -7.15
C PHE A 196 19.08 5.55 -7.95
N ILE A 197 18.81 4.37 -7.42
CA ILE A 197 17.64 3.55 -7.73
C ILE A 197 16.71 3.61 -6.53
N LEU A 198 15.42 3.89 -6.75
CA LEU A 198 14.42 3.98 -5.69
C LEU A 198 13.51 2.77 -5.71
N PHE A 199 13.30 2.18 -4.53
CA PHE A 199 12.20 1.24 -4.26
C PHE A 199 11.18 1.94 -3.38
N THR A 200 9.91 1.92 -3.78
CA THR A 200 8.83 2.60 -3.08
C THR A 200 7.61 1.70 -2.89
N ALA A 201 6.91 1.91 -1.79
CA ALA A 201 5.60 1.34 -1.49
C ALA A 201 4.90 2.25 -0.49
N HIS A 202 3.58 2.34 -0.50
CA HIS A 202 2.88 3.04 0.57
C HIS A 202 2.63 2.10 1.76
N TYR A 203 2.64 2.67 2.96
CA TYR A 203 2.41 1.91 4.18
C TYR A 203 1.10 2.24 4.89
N ASP A 204 0.51 3.39 4.56
CA ASP A 204 -0.81 3.74 5.06
C ASP A 204 -1.90 2.85 4.45
N HIS A 205 -3.03 2.81 5.11
CA HIS A 205 -4.26 2.22 4.60
C HIS A 205 -5.45 2.95 5.22
N LEU A 206 -6.65 2.46 5.06
CA LEU A 206 -7.88 3.19 5.35
C LEU A 206 -8.11 3.49 6.83
N GLY A 207 -7.45 2.78 7.74
CA GLY A 207 -7.63 2.96 9.18
C GLY A 207 -8.87 2.27 9.70
N GLY A 208 -9.68 2.99 10.48
CA GLY A 208 -10.82 2.37 11.16
C GLY A 208 -12.10 3.19 11.07
N MET A 209 -13.22 2.47 11.18
CA MET A 209 -14.58 2.97 11.19
C MET A 209 -15.23 2.64 12.55
N GLY A 210 -15.35 3.66 13.40
CA GLY A 210 -15.79 3.49 14.79
C GLY A 210 -14.68 2.91 15.69
N LYS A 211 -15.09 2.30 16.81
CA LYS A 211 -14.16 1.84 17.85
C LYS A 211 -13.74 0.37 17.73
N ARG A 212 -14.35 -0.40 16.83
CA ARG A 212 -14.17 -1.85 16.77
C ARG A 212 -13.81 -2.38 15.39
N THR A 213 -14.03 -1.59 14.34
CA THR A 213 -13.80 -2.00 12.96
C THR A 213 -12.59 -1.26 12.41
N TYR A 214 -11.67 -1.99 11.80
CA TYR A 214 -10.56 -1.44 11.03
C TYR A 214 -10.38 -2.25 9.74
N PHE A 215 -9.74 -1.64 8.76
CA PHE A 215 -9.44 -2.22 7.47
C PHE A 215 -8.00 -2.71 7.50
N PRO A 216 -7.75 -4.03 7.45
CA PRO A 216 -6.40 -4.56 7.69
C PRO A 216 -5.38 -4.21 6.60
N GLY A 217 -5.80 -4.25 5.32
CA GLY A 217 -4.95 -3.93 4.17
C GLY A 217 -3.75 -4.86 4.05
N ALA A 218 -4.00 -6.16 3.90
CA ALA A 218 -2.92 -7.14 3.82
C ALA A 218 -2.25 -7.12 2.44
N ASN A 219 -3.06 -7.20 1.38
CA ASN A 219 -2.56 -7.02 0.03
C ASN A 219 -2.29 -5.54 -0.25
N ASP A 220 -3.15 -4.67 0.24
CA ASP A 220 -3.10 -3.21 0.10
C ASP A 220 -2.71 -2.50 1.41
N ASN A 221 -1.46 -2.10 1.65
CA ASN A 221 -0.28 -2.51 0.89
C ASN A 221 0.79 -3.05 1.88
N ALA A 222 0.35 -3.87 2.88
CA ALA A 222 1.31 -4.55 3.74
C ALA A 222 2.19 -5.53 2.94
N SER A 223 1.68 -6.07 1.82
CA SER A 223 2.43 -6.95 0.92
C SER A 223 3.59 -6.21 0.25
N GLY A 224 3.34 -5.02 -0.31
CA GLY A 224 4.37 -4.19 -0.93
C GLY A 224 5.42 -3.71 0.07
N ILE A 225 5.01 -3.32 1.27
CA ILE A 225 5.93 -2.97 2.35
C ILE A 225 6.79 -4.17 2.78
N SER A 226 6.20 -5.35 2.85
CA SER A 226 6.94 -6.58 3.14
C SER A 226 8.04 -6.84 2.09
N LEU A 227 7.72 -6.69 0.81
CA LEU A 227 8.67 -6.82 -0.29
C LEU A 227 9.76 -5.74 -0.24
N LEU A 228 9.39 -4.48 0.02
CA LEU A 228 10.32 -3.36 0.17
C LEU A 228 11.31 -3.60 1.32
N LEU A 229 10.84 -4.07 2.48
CA LEU A 229 11.72 -4.39 3.62
C LEU A 229 12.63 -5.58 3.33
N SER A 230 12.17 -6.59 2.58
CA SER A 230 13.00 -7.72 2.15
C SER A 230 14.11 -7.27 1.19
N LEU A 231 13.79 -6.36 0.25
CA LEU A 231 14.77 -5.72 -0.63
C LEU A 231 15.76 -4.86 0.17
N ALA A 232 15.30 -4.10 1.16
CA ALA A 232 16.16 -3.29 2.03
C ALA A 232 17.16 -4.16 2.82
N LYS A 233 16.70 -5.25 3.40
CA LYS A 233 17.55 -6.24 4.08
C LYS A 233 18.59 -6.85 3.12
N TYR A 234 18.19 -7.20 1.91
CA TYR A 234 19.07 -7.74 0.89
C TYR A 234 20.17 -6.76 0.49
N TYR A 235 19.80 -5.51 0.14
CA TYR A 235 20.76 -4.51 -0.33
C TYR A 235 21.65 -3.98 0.81
N ALA A 236 21.21 -4.02 2.06
CA ALA A 236 22.08 -3.76 3.21
C ALA A 236 23.26 -4.73 3.28
N ALA A 237 23.01 -6.02 2.99
CA ALA A 237 24.04 -7.05 2.94
C ALA A 237 24.81 -7.11 1.62
N ASN A 238 24.27 -6.54 0.53
CA ASN A 238 24.81 -6.58 -0.83
C ASN A 238 24.86 -5.17 -1.44
N PRO A 239 25.77 -4.28 -0.97
CA PRO A 239 25.88 -2.92 -1.49
C PRO A 239 26.16 -2.89 -3.01
N GLN A 240 25.53 -1.98 -3.72
CA GLN A 240 25.53 -1.87 -5.17
C GLN A 240 26.42 -0.72 -5.65
N PRO A 241 26.74 -0.64 -6.96
CA PRO A 241 27.47 0.51 -7.51
C PRO A 241 26.75 1.84 -7.30
N TYR A 242 25.41 1.88 -7.45
CA TYR A 242 24.57 3.06 -7.20
C TYR A 242 23.99 2.99 -5.78
N SER A 243 23.60 4.13 -5.24
CA SER A 243 22.84 4.20 -4.00
C SER A 243 21.43 3.61 -4.22
N ILE A 244 21.01 2.78 -3.28
CA ILE A 244 19.66 2.20 -3.30
C ILE A 244 18.86 2.87 -2.19
N ALA A 245 17.79 3.59 -2.55
CA ALA A 245 16.91 4.26 -1.60
C ALA A 245 15.57 3.54 -1.48
N PHE A 246 15.05 3.54 -0.26
CA PHE A 246 13.79 2.91 0.12
C PHE A 246 12.88 3.97 0.73
N ILE A 247 11.69 4.15 0.16
CA ILE A 247 10.72 5.12 0.63
C ILE A 247 9.39 4.41 0.89
N CYS A 248 8.99 4.38 2.15
CA CYS A 248 7.64 3.97 2.53
C CYS A 248 6.78 5.24 2.58
N PHE A 249 5.90 5.43 1.59
CA PHE A 249 5.05 6.60 1.52
C PHE A 249 3.87 6.52 2.48
N ALA A 250 3.47 7.69 2.99
CA ALA A 250 2.24 7.90 3.73
C ALA A 250 1.23 8.66 2.87
N GLY A 251 -0.07 8.44 3.10
CA GLY A 251 -1.12 9.21 2.44
C GLY A 251 -1.27 8.92 0.95
N GLU A 252 -0.95 7.73 0.52
CA GLU A 252 -1.28 7.22 -0.82
C GLU A 252 -2.80 7.17 -0.97
N GLU A 253 -3.47 6.55 -0.01
CA GLU A 253 -4.94 6.41 0.11
C GLU A 253 -5.67 7.76 0.21
N ALA A 254 -4.94 8.78 0.62
CA ALA A 254 -5.38 10.17 0.63
C ALA A 254 -4.98 10.93 -0.64
N GLY A 255 -4.89 10.24 -1.78
CA GLY A 255 -4.61 10.83 -3.10
C GLY A 255 -3.15 11.11 -3.37
N LEU A 256 -2.26 10.16 -3.07
CA LEU A 256 -0.82 10.21 -3.38
C LEU A 256 -0.10 11.40 -2.70
N THR A 257 -0.56 11.81 -1.51
CA THR A 257 -0.09 13.05 -0.88
C THR A 257 1.37 12.97 -0.46
N GLY A 258 1.85 11.80 -0.01
CA GLY A 258 3.23 11.62 0.42
C GLY A 258 4.24 11.63 -0.70
N SER A 259 3.97 10.95 -1.81
CA SER A 259 4.83 10.97 -2.99
C SER A 259 4.80 12.33 -3.70
N LYS A 260 3.65 13.00 -3.72
CA LYS A 260 3.55 14.39 -4.16
C LYS A 260 4.46 15.28 -3.33
N TYR A 261 4.33 15.24 -2.00
CA TYR A 261 5.16 16.04 -1.12
C TYR A 261 6.65 15.76 -1.30
N PHE A 262 7.04 14.48 -1.44
CA PHE A 262 8.44 14.11 -1.68
C PHE A 262 8.96 14.70 -3.00
N THR A 263 8.20 14.66 -4.08
CA THR A 263 8.64 15.20 -5.38
C THR A 263 8.67 16.73 -5.43
N GLU A 264 7.93 17.40 -4.56
CA GLU A 264 7.98 18.85 -4.35
C GLU A 264 9.09 19.28 -3.37
N ASN A 265 9.48 18.40 -2.43
CA ASN A 265 10.51 18.60 -1.41
C ASN A 265 11.50 17.42 -1.38
N PRO A 266 12.23 17.13 -2.46
CA PRO A 266 12.97 15.89 -2.59
C PRO A 266 14.21 15.87 -1.66
N LEU A 267 14.42 14.70 -1.00
CA LEU A 267 15.59 14.47 -0.14
C LEU A 267 16.86 14.15 -0.95
N VAL A 268 16.70 13.82 -2.22
CA VAL A 268 17.79 13.67 -3.21
C VAL A 268 17.36 14.34 -4.52
N PRO A 269 18.28 14.93 -5.30
CA PRO A 269 17.91 15.56 -6.57
C PRO A 269 17.20 14.59 -7.50
N LEU A 270 16.02 14.95 -8.02
CA LEU A 270 15.22 14.05 -8.86
C LEU A 270 15.95 13.59 -10.13
N ASN A 271 16.81 14.44 -10.71
CA ASN A 271 17.62 14.12 -11.88
C ASN A 271 18.78 13.14 -11.60
N GLN A 272 19.06 12.84 -10.33
CA GLN A 272 20.01 11.79 -9.92
C GLN A 272 19.33 10.42 -9.75
N ILE A 273 17.99 10.36 -9.78
CA ILE A 273 17.23 9.12 -9.74
C ILE A 273 17.24 8.50 -11.14
N ARG A 274 17.91 7.38 -11.28
CA ARG A 274 18.05 6.66 -12.55
C ARG A 274 16.82 5.86 -12.91
N PHE A 275 16.19 5.27 -11.89
CA PHE A 275 14.95 4.53 -12.04
C PHE A 275 14.23 4.40 -10.69
N LEU A 276 12.90 4.33 -10.73
CA LEU A 276 12.07 4.06 -9.57
C LEU A 276 11.21 2.81 -9.82
N ILE A 277 11.16 1.92 -8.84
CA ILE A 277 10.28 0.74 -8.82
C ILE A 277 9.32 0.87 -7.65
N ASN A 278 8.06 1.16 -7.96
CA ASN A 278 6.97 1.19 -6.98
C ASN A 278 6.27 -0.16 -6.95
N VAL A 279 6.02 -0.69 -5.75
CA VAL A 279 5.33 -1.97 -5.56
C VAL A 279 4.10 -1.79 -4.69
N ASP A 280 2.99 -2.32 -5.18
CA ASP A 280 1.70 -2.21 -4.52
C ASP A 280 0.83 -3.42 -4.91
N LEU A 281 0.05 -3.99 -3.96
CA LEU A 281 -0.77 -5.18 -4.20
C LEU A 281 0.05 -6.39 -4.72
N VAL A 282 1.13 -6.76 -4.01
CA VAL A 282 2.05 -7.82 -4.47
C VAL A 282 1.94 -9.14 -3.70
N GLY A 283 0.81 -9.37 -3.06
CA GLY A 283 0.58 -10.58 -2.25
C GLY A 283 0.01 -11.79 -3.00
N THR A 284 -0.19 -11.69 -4.32
CA THR A 284 -0.69 -12.77 -5.20
C THR A 284 0.32 -13.05 -6.31
N GLY A 285 -0.10 -13.31 -7.55
CA GLY A 285 0.78 -13.39 -8.71
C GLY A 285 0.62 -14.64 -9.57
N ASP A 286 -0.26 -15.56 -9.18
CA ASP A 286 -0.58 -16.79 -9.92
C ASP A 286 -1.06 -16.55 -11.37
N GLU A 287 -1.53 -15.34 -11.69
CA GLU A 287 -1.86 -14.88 -13.05
C GLU A 287 -0.78 -13.91 -13.61
N GLY A 288 0.36 -13.75 -12.94
CA GLY A 288 1.46 -12.87 -13.32
C GLY A 288 1.36 -11.46 -12.73
N ILE A 289 1.99 -10.49 -13.42
CA ILE A 289 2.04 -9.08 -12.99
C ILE A 289 1.59 -8.13 -14.09
N THR A 290 1.23 -6.92 -13.69
CA THR A 290 1.11 -5.76 -14.59
C THR A 290 2.13 -4.70 -14.23
N VAL A 291 2.74 -4.12 -15.25
CA VAL A 291 3.72 -3.02 -15.13
C VAL A 291 3.12 -1.76 -15.74
N VAL A 292 2.80 -0.79 -14.89
CA VAL A 292 2.37 0.55 -15.32
C VAL A 292 3.59 1.34 -15.78
N ASN A 293 3.43 2.22 -16.76
CA ASN A 293 4.46 2.92 -17.51
C ASN A 293 5.32 2.02 -18.43
N ALA A 294 4.94 0.78 -18.66
CA ALA A 294 5.65 -0.10 -19.58
C ALA A 294 5.76 0.46 -21.01
N THR A 295 4.75 1.21 -21.47
CA THR A 295 4.76 1.87 -22.78
C THR A 295 5.58 3.15 -22.80
N GLU A 296 5.76 3.79 -21.65
CA GLU A 296 6.57 5.01 -21.51
C GLU A 296 8.07 4.69 -21.50
N PHE A 297 8.45 3.51 -20.95
CA PHE A 297 9.83 3.05 -20.82
C PHE A 297 9.99 1.66 -21.48
N PRO A 298 9.83 1.56 -22.83
CA PRO A 298 9.79 0.27 -23.53
C PRO A 298 11.11 -0.50 -23.50
N LYS A 299 12.25 0.18 -23.37
CA LYS A 299 13.57 -0.46 -23.25
C LYS A 299 13.71 -1.23 -21.95
N GLU A 300 13.38 -0.56 -20.84
CA GLU A 300 13.41 -1.12 -19.50
C GLU A 300 12.35 -2.22 -19.34
N PHE A 301 11.19 -2.04 -19.96
CA PHE A 301 10.15 -3.08 -19.98
C PHE A 301 10.59 -4.32 -20.76
N THR A 302 11.25 -4.15 -21.92
CA THR A 302 11.82 -5.27 -22.69
C THR A 302 12.89 -5.99 -21.87
N LEU A 303 13.77 -5.25 -21.18
CA LEU A 303 14.78 -5.82 -20.29
C LEU A 303 14.14 -6.67 -19.18
N LEU A 304 13.12 -6.12 -18.49
CA LEU A 304 12.39 -6.85 -17.45
C LEU A 304 11.78 -8.16 -17.98
N LYS A 305 11.16 -8.10 -19.16
CA LYS A 305 10.58 -9.30 -19.82
C LYS A 305 11.65 -10.33 -20.18
N THR A 306 12.77 -9.90 -20.76
CA THR A 306 13.88 -10.79 -21.12
C THR A 306 14.39 -11.54 -19.89
N ILE A 307 14.61 -10.83 -18.78
CA ILE A 307 15.04 -11.44 -17.51
C ILE A 307 14.00 -12.45 -17.00
N ASN A 308 12.71 -12.12 -17.09
CA ASN A 308 11.64 -13.03 -16.71
C ASN A 308 11.61 -14.29 -17.58
N ASP A 309 11.74 -14.13 -18.91
CA ASP A 309 11.64 -15.22 -19.86
C ASP A 309 12.84 -16.19 -19.73
N GLU A 310 14.04 -15.65 -19.40
CA GLU A 310 15.25 -16.43 -19.12
C GLU A 310 15.15 -17.20 -17.79
N GLY A 311 14.66 -16.50 -16.73
CA GLY A 311 14.57 -17.05 -15.38
C GLY A 311 13.29 -17.83 -15.11
N LYS A 312 12.24 -17.65 -15.93
CA LYS A 312 10.89 -18.25 -15.77
C LYS A 312 10.28 -17.98 -14.41
N TYR A 313 10.45 -16.74 -13.91
CA TYR A 313 9.99 -16.35 -12.59
C TYR A 313 8.47 -16.28 -12.51
N LEU A 314 7.86 -15.50 -13.40
CA LEU A 314 6.43 -15.25 -13.42
C LEU A 314 5.81 -15.73 -14.73
N VAL A 315 4.60 -16.24 -14.63
CA VAL A 315 3.85 -16.81 -15.77
C VAL A 315 3.57 -15.77 -16.87
N LYS A 316 3.41 -14.49 -16.49
CA LYS A 316 3.06 -13.42 -17.43
C LYS A 316 3.44 -12.05 -16.90
N ILE A 317 3.91 -11.17 -17.80
CA ILE A 317 4.13 -9.73 -17.52
C ILE A 317 3.32 -8.92 -18.54
N ASN A 318 2.29 -8.22 -18.05
CA ASN A 318 1.44 -7.36 -18.86
C ASN A 318 1.99 -5.92 -18.90
N ALA A 319 1.96 -5.32 -20.08
CA ALA A 319 2.24 -3.91 -20.24
C ALA A 319 0.98 -3.06 -19.98
N ARG A 320 1.14 -1.95 -19.26
CA ARG A 320 0.13 -0.91 -19.12
C ARG A 320 0.78 0.46 -19.35
N GLY A 321 0.03 1.38 -19.95
CA GLY A 321 0.44 2.76 -20.14
C GLY A 321 0.42 3.57 -18.83
N LYS A 322 0.74 4.86 -18.95
CA LYS A 322 0.75 5.82 -17.85
C LYS A 322 -0.60 5.88 -17.13
N ALA A 323 -0.58 5.88 -15.82
CA ALA A 323 -1.77 6.00 -14.97
C ALA A 323 -1.43 6.66 -13.63
N ALA A 324 -2.35 7.50 -13.12
CA ALA A 324 -2.23 8.16 -11.81
C ALA A 324 -2.89 7.29 -10.72
N ASN A 325 -2.34 6.10 -10.49
CA ASN A 325 -2.98 5.08 -9.68
C ASN A 325 -2.06 4.45 -8.61
N SER A 326 -0.88 5.00 -8.36
CA SER A 326 0.00 4.76 -7.22
C SER A 326 1.16 5.77 -7.21
N ASP A 327 2.04 5.72 -6.22
CA ASP A 327 3.06 6.71 -5.87
C ASP A 327 4.11 7.02 -6.94
N HIS A 328 4.30 6.14 -7.93
CA HIS A 328 5.20 6.38 -9.08
C HIS A 328 4.77 7.60 -9.91
N TYR A 329 3.48 7.97 -9.86
CA TYR A 329 2.89 8.96 -10.76
C TYR A 329 3.59 10.33 -10.70
N TRP A 330 3.77 10.90 -9.50
CA TRP A 330 4.38 12.22 -9.37
C TRP A 330 5.84 12.25 -9.80
N PHE A 331 6.57 11.14 -9.65
CA PHE A 331 7.93 11.00 -10.16
C PHE A 331 7.96 11.00 -11.69
N THR A 332 7.06 10.26 -12.33
CA THR A 332 6.90 10.26 -13.79
C THR A 332 6.59 11.66 -14.31
N GLU A 333 5.69 12.41 -13.66
CA GLU A 333 5.34 13.79 -13.99
C GLU A 333 6.55 14.75 -13.89
N LYS A 334 7.54 14.43 -13.06
CA LYS A 334 8.78 15.18 -12.89
C LYS A 334 9.93 14.64 -13.76
N GLY A 335 9.66 13.70 -14.67
CA GLY A 335 10.63 13.15 -15.62
C GLY A 335 11.53 12.05 -15.05
N VAL A 336 11.20 11.47 -13.90
CA VAL A 336 11.90 10.32 -13.34
C VAL A 336 11.37 9.03 -13.98
N PRO A 337 12.23 8.21 -14.63
CA PRO A 337 11.80 6.91 -15.13
C PRO A 337 11.30 6.02 -14.02
N SER A 338 10.11 5.42 -14.19
CA SER A 338 9.51 4.64 -13.13
C SER A 338 8.57 3.55 -13.65
N PHE A 339 8.56 2.42 -12.94
CA PHE A 339 7.51 1.40 -13.05
C PHE A 339 6.70 1.33 -11.76
N PHE A 340 5.42 1.08 -11.91
CA PHE A 340 4.58 0.57 -10.84
C PHE A 340 4.19 -0.87 -11.17
N ILE A 341 4.47 -1.79 -10.25
CA ILE A 341 4.26 -3.22 -10.38
C ILE A 341 3.22 -3.66 -9.38
N TYR A 342 2.18 -4.36 -9.87
CA TYR A 342 1.20 -5.08 -9.05
C TYR A 342 0.94 -6.48 -9.59
N THR A 343 0.60 -7.41 -8.71
CA THR A 343 0.34 -8.81 -9.06
C THR A 343 -1.12 -9.04 -9.46
N LEU A 344 -1.36 -10.14 -10.17
CA LEU A 344 -2.67 -10.55 -10.66
C LEU A 344 -3.06 -11.91 -10.08
N GLY A 345 -4.38 -12.15 -10.02
CA GLY A 345 -4.94 -13.39 -9.47
C GLY A 345 -5.19 -13.33 -7.97
N GLY A 346 -5.52 -14.49 -7.38
CA GLY A 346 -5.73 -14.65 -5.94
C GLY A 346 -7.00 -14.01 -5.40
N ILE A 347 -6.88 -13.24 -4.33
CA ILE A 347 -8.01 -12.66 -3.58
C ILE A 347 -8.62 -11.46 -4.29
N LYS A 348 -9.94 -11.25 -4.05
CA LYS A 348 -10.69 -10.09 -4.57
C LYS A 348 -10.98 -9.03 -3.50
N ALA A 349 -10.48 -9.24 -2.28
CA ALA A 349 -10.58 -8.27 -1.21
C ALA A 349 -9.74 -7.03 -1.57
N TYR A 350 -10.36 -5.86 -1.47
CA TYR A 350 -9.75 -4.58 -1.79
C TYR A 350 -10.58 -3.47 -1.15
N HIS A 351 -9.95 -2.63 -0.34
CA HIS A 351 -10.60 -1.53 0.39
C HIS A 351 -11.80 -1.99 1.24
N ASP A 352 -11.72 -3.20 1.77
CA ASP A 352 -12.73 -3.81 2.62
C ASP A 352 -12.08 -4.52 3.84
N VAL A 353 -12.91 -4.96 4.77
CA VAL A 353 -12.44 -5.63 6.00
C VAL A 353 -12.00 -7.07 5.78
N PHE A 354 -12.02 -7.57 4.55
CA PHE A 354 -11.67 -8.94 4.17
C PHE A 354 -10.26 -9.04 3.56
N ASP A 355 -9.58 -7.92 3.32
CA ASP A 355 -8.17 -7.90 2.93
C ASP A 355 -7.29 -8.19 4.15
N LYS A 356 -7.13 -9.48 4.46
CA LYS A 356 -6.52 -10.00 5.69
C LYS A 356 -5.30 -10.86 5.40
N ALA A 357 -4.36 -10.86 6.37
CA ALA A 357 -3.14 -11.67 6.29
C ALA A 357 -3.42 -13.17 6.16
N GLU A 358 -4.49 -13.66 6.81
CA GLU A 358 -4.85 -15.09 6.80
C GLU A 358 -5.28 -15.58 5.41
N THR A 359 -5.76 -14.69 4.56
CA THR A 359 -6.22 -15.01 3.20
C THR A 359 -5.23 -14.61 2.12
N LEU A 360 -4.12 -13.97 2.47
CA LEU A 360 -3.11 -13.52 1.53
C LEU A 360 -2.08 -14.63 1.27
N PRO A 361 -1.98 -15.16 0.02
CA PRO A 361 -1.19 -16.36 -0.24
C PRO A 361 0.32 -16.13 -0.36
N LEU A 362 0.77 -14.95 -0.80
CA LEU A 362 2.17 -14.62 -1.12
C LEU A 362 2.84 -15.63 -2.07
N ASN A 363 2.09 -16.18 -3.05
CA ASN A 363 2.53 -17.30 -3.88
C ASN A 363 3.79 -17.01 -4.70
N GLU A 364 3.82 -15.87 -5.40
CA GLU A 364 4.90 -15.50 -6.31
C GLU A 364 5.89 -14.51 -5.70
N TYR A 365 5.87 -14.40 -4.37
CA TYR A 365 6.67 -13.39 -3.65
C TYR A 365 8.17 -13.53 -3.91
N ASN A 366 8.72 -14.76 -3.85
CA ASN A 366 10.14 -15.00 -4.06
C ASN A 366 10.56 -14.79 -5.51
N ASP A 367 9.71 -15.15 -6.45
CA ASP A 367 9.96 -14.99 -7.88
C ASP A 367 9.92 -13.52 -8.28
N LEU A 368 8.95 -12.76 -7.76
CA LEU A 368 8.90 -11.31 -7.93
C LEU A 368 10.11 -10.61 -7.30
N PHE A 369 10.51 -11.00 -6.09
CA PHE A 369 11.70 -10.49 -5.43
C PHE A 369 12.95 -10.73 -6.30
N THR A 370 13.13 -11.95 -6.78
CA THR A 370 14.30 -12.32 -7.60
C THR A 370 14.31 -11.56 -8.93
N LEU A 371 13.15 -11.45 -9.58
CA LEU A 371 13.00 -10.69 -10.83
C LEU A 371 13.39 -9.22 -10.63
N ILE A 372 12.90 -8.58 -9.55
CA ILE A 372 13.22 -7.17 -9.23
C ILE A 372 14.72 -7.00 -8.95
N VAL A 373 15.35 -7.89 -8.20
CA VAL A 373 16.81 -7.83 -7.94
C VAL A 373 17.59 -7.93 -9.24
N LYS A 374 17.28 -8.90 -10.09
CA LYS A 374 17.94 -9.09 -11.40
C LYS A 374 17.74 -7.90 -12.35
N PHE A 375 16.55 -7.36 -12.37
CA PHE A 375 16.24 -6.16 -13.15
C PHE A 375 17.07 -4.97 -12.65
N ASN A 376 17.11 -4.73 -11.34
CA ASN A 376 17.91 -3.65 -10.76
C ASN A 376 19.41 -3.80 -11.05
N GLU A 377 19.97 -5.01 -10.93
CA GLU A 377 21.37 -5.27 -11.30
C GLU A 377 21.65 -4.94 -12.78
N SER A 378 20.68 -5.17 -13.65
CA SER A 378 20.81 -4.89 -15.09
C SER A 378 20.66 -3.41 -15.43
N LEU A 379 19.89 -2.64 -14.64
CA LEU A 379 19.77 -1.19 -14.80
C LEU A 379 21.08 -0.42 -14.45
N MET A 380 21.99 -1.05 -13.71
CA MET A 380 23.25 -0.44 -13.27
C MET A 380 24.45 -0.80 -14.13
N LYS A 381 24.28 -1.68 -15.11
CA LYS A 381 25.31 -2.04 -16.11
C LYS A 381 25.37 -1.00 -17.22
#